data_9428cc2e84cee15be0a9626b760d92d3
#
_entry.id   9428cc2e84cee15be0a9626b760d92d3
#
_cell.length_a   1.000
_cell.length_b   1.000
_cell.length_c   1.000
_cell.angle_alpha   90.00
_cell.angle_beta   90.00
_cell.angle_gamma   90.00
#
_symmetry.space_group_name_H-M   'P 1'
#
loop_
_entity.id
_entity.type
_entity.pdbx_description
1 polymer ?
#
loop_
_entity_poly.entity_id
_entity_poly.type
_entity_poly.pdbx_seq_one_letter_code
_entity_poly.pdbx_strand_id
1 'polypeptide(L)'
;MNIKTHKIPPSGGRGPDLHVCLTPALIPLYQVEDYIVVIIDIFRATSSICYGIENGAEAIIPVAEVEECAAYREKGLAYLLAAERNGEVVSGFDFGNSPFSYTKE
;
A
#
# COMPACT_ATOMS: atom_id res chain seq x y z
N MET A 1 -5.39 -5.18 -32.28
CA MET A 1 -6.67 -4.60 -31.86
C MET A 1 -6.36 -3.51 -30.83
N ASN A 2 -6.47 -2.24 -31.23
CA ASN A 2 -6.15 -1.12 -30.33
C ASN A 2 -7.41 -0.83 -29.49
N ILE A 3 -7.47 -1.38 -28.28
CA ILE A 3 -8.52 -1.04 -27.33
C ILE A 3 -8.19 0.36 -26.81
N LYS A 4 -8.92 1.38 -27.28
CA LYS A 4 -8.89 2.70 -26.67
C LYS A 4 -9.50 2.58 -25.28
N THR A 5 -8.67 2.54 -24.27
CA THR A 5 -9.12 2.66 -22.87
C THR A 5 -9.67 4.07 -22.69
N HIS A 6 -10.99 4.19 -22.61
CA HIS A 6 -11.60 5.43 -22.15
C HIS A 6 -11.35 5.55 -20.64
N LYS A 7 -10.58 6.54 -20.25
CA LYS A 7 -10.47 6.90 -18.85
C LYS A 7 -11.81 7.45 -18.34
N ILE A 8 -12.15 7.13 -17.10
CA ILE A 8 -13.36 7.64 -16.45
C ILE A 8 -13.14 9.13 -16.17
N PRO A 9 -13.91 10.05 -16.80
CA PRO A 9 -13.75 11.47 -16.55
C PRO A 9 -14.35 11.85 -15.19
N PRO A 10 -13.94 12.99 -14.61
CA PRO A 10 -14.62 13.56 -13.45
C PRO A 10 -16.11 13.80 -13.73
N SER A 11 -16.93 13.63 -12.71
CA SER A 11 -18.37 13.80 -12.84
C SER A 11 -18.75 15.27 -12.92
N GLY A 12 -18.69 16.07 -13.70
CA GLY A 12 -19.04 17.51 -13.82
C GLY A 12 -20.07 18.09 -12.81
N GLY A 13 -20.18 17.48 -11.62
CA GLY A 13 -21.09 17.84 -10.55
C GLY A 13 -20.56 18.98 -9.65
N ARG A 14 -21.42 19.50 -8.74
CA ARG A 14 -21.09 20.58 -7.81
C ARG A 14 -20.45 20.11 -6.50
N GLY A 15 -19.68 19.07 -6.51
CA GLY A 15 -19.06 18.52 -5.29
C GLY A 15 -17.83 17.69 -5.64
N PRO A 16 -17.13 17.14 -4.62
CA PRO A 16 -16.03 16.24 -4.87
C PRO A 16 -16.51 14.99 -5.59
N ASP A 17 -15.77 14.58 -6.61
CA ASP A 17 -15.99 13.31 -7.31
C ASP A 17 -15.47 12.15 -6.46
N LEU A 18 -16.30 11.14 -6.26
CA LEU A 18 -15.91 9.90 -5.59
C LEU A 18 -15.97 8.73 -6.56
N HIS A 19 -14.85 8.07 -6.74
CA HIS A 19 -14.76 6.84 -7.51
C HIS A 19 -14.35 5.67 -6.63
N VAL A 20 -14.92 4.49 -6.89
CA VAL A 20 -14.54 3.25 -6.23
C VAL A 20 -13.92 2.31 -7.25
N CYS A 21 -12.66 1.96 -7.04
CA CYS A 21 -11.93 0.99 -7.84
C CYS A 21 -11.83 -0.33 -7.06
N LEU A 22 -12.52 -1.37 -7.55
CA LEU A 22 -12.64 -2.64 -6.81
C LEU A 22 -11.43 -3.57 -6.94
N THR A 23 -10.53 -3.29 -7.86
CA THR A 23 -9.32 -4.11 -8.07
C THR A 23 -8.21 -3.27 -8.70
N PRO A 24 -6.94 -3.52 -8.35
CA PRO A 24 -5.79 -2.84 -8.97
C PRO A 24 -5.77 -2.95 -10.50
N ALA A 25 -6.29 -4.03 -11.07
CA ALA A 25 -6.37 -4.22 -12.52
C ALA A 25 -7.20 -3.14 -13.24
N LEU A 26 -8.09 -2.45 -12.55
CA LEU A 26 -8.91 -1.37 -13.09
C LEU A 26 -8.29 0.03 -12.92
N ILE A 27 -7.23 0.19 -12.13
CA ILE A 27 -6.57 1.49 -11.91
C ILE A 27 -6.23 2.21 -13.22
N PRO A 28 -5.75 1.54 -14.28
CA PRO A 28 -5.45 2.23 -15.55
C PRO A 28 -6.63 2.93 -16.22
N LEU A 29 -7.87 2.64 -15.80
CA LEU A 29 -9.08 3.31 -16.30
C LEU A 29 -9.32 4.68 -15.64
N TYR A 30 -8.64 4.96 -14.51
CA TYR A 30 -8.79 6.20 -13.74
C TYR A 30 -7.60 7.14 -14.00
N GLN A 31 -7.83 8.44 -13.82
CA GLN A 31 -6.79 9.48 -13.87
C GLN A 31 -6.32 9.77 -12.45
N VAL A 32 -5.59 8.80 -11.86
CA VAL A 32 -5.23 8.85 -10.43
C VAL A 32 -4.34 10.04 -10.05
N GLU A 33 -3.66 10.64 -11.03
CA GLU A 33 -2.78 11.79 -10.84
C GLU A 33 -3.51 13.03 -10.32
N ASP A 34 -4.81 13.15 -10.63
CA ASP A 34 -5.65 14.29 -10.26
C ASP A 34 -6.53 14.01 -9.02
N TYR A 35 -6.37 12.85 -8.39
CA TYR A 35 -7.21 12.41 -7.26
C TYR A 35 -6.40 12.13 -6.00
N ILE A 36 -7.06 12.28 -4.86
CA ILE A 36 -6.59 11.67 -3.61
C ILE A 36 -6.95 10.20 -3.68
N VAL A 37 -5.94 9.34 -3.72
CA VAL A 37 -6.13 7.89 -3.77
C VAL A 37 -6.08 7.33 -2.36
N VAL A 38 -7.14 6.63 -1.96
CA VAL A 38 -7.23 5.95 -0.66
C VAL A 38 -7.15 4.45 -0.89
N ILE A 39 -6.10 3.83 -0.36
CA ILE A 39 -5.92 2.38 -0.39
C ILE A 39 -6.58 1.77 0.84
N ILE A 40 -7.45 0.78 0.64
CA ILE A 40 -8.19 0.11 1.71
C ILE A 40 -7.91 -1.39 1.62
N ASP A 41 -7.09 -1.87 2.54
CA ASP A 41 -6.83 -3.31 2.73
C ASP A 41 -6.87 -3.63 4.22
N ILE A 42 -8.11 -3.81 4.73
CA ILE A 42 -8.35 -4.09 6.16
C ILE A 42 -7.74 -5.46 6.53
N PHE A 43 -7.72 -6.41 5.62
CA PHE A 43 -7.17 -7.74 5.80
C PHE A 43 -6.01 -8.04 4.80
N ARG A 44 -4.79 -7.45 5.08
CA ARG A 44 -4.43 -6.86 6.39
C ARG A 44 -3.47 -5.67 6.31
N ALA A 45 -2.97 -5.29 5.13
CA ALA A 45 -1.85 -4.37 5.02
C ALA A 45 -2.12 -3.00 5.66
N THR A 46 -3.24 -2.36 5.33
CA THR A 46 -3.54 -1.03 5.89
C THR A 46 -3.80 -1.06 7.39
N SER A 47 -4.34 -2.15 7.92
CA SER A 47 -4.47 -2.33 9.38
C SER A 47 -3.10 -2.40 10.05
N SER A 48 -2.16 -3.15 9.49
CA SER A 48 -0.78 -3.22 10.01
C SER A 48 -0.07 -1.87 9.96
N ILE A 49 -0.28 -1.09 8.88
CA ILE A 49 0.24 0.28 8.75
C ILE A 49 -0.30 1.18 9.86
N CYS A 50 -1.62 1.15 10.09
CA CYS A 50 -2.24 1.96 11.16
C CYS A 50 -1.66 1.59 12.54
N TYR A 51 -1.52 0.30 12.85
CA TYR A 51 -0.91 -0.16 14.09
C TYR A 51 0.56 0.27 14.22
N GLY A 52 1.33 0.18 13.14
CA GLY A 52 2.72 0.63 13.14
C GLY A 52 2.86 2.11 13.48
N ILE A 53 2.08 2.96 12.85
CA ILE A 53 2.09 4.41 13.11
C ILE A 53 1.62 4.71 14.56
N GLU A 54 0.52 4.10 15.02
CA GLU A 54 0.01 4.28 16.38
C GLU A 54 1.02 3.85 17.44
N ASN A 55 1.83 2.84 17.15
CA ASN A 55 2.86 2.32 18.06
C ASN A 55 4.22 2.98 17.89
N GLY A 56 4.33 4.04 17.10
CA GLY A 56 5.47 4.94 17.10
C GLY A 56 6.42 4.81 15.90
N ALA A 57 6.00 4.15 14.82
CA ALA A 57 6.74 4.24 13.57
C ALA A 57 6.71 5.68 13.06
N GLU A 58 7.88 6.27 12.83
CA GLU A 58 8.00 7.65 12.32
C GLU A 58 7.50 7.77 10.88
N ALA A 59 7.72 6.72 10.09
CA ALA A 59 7.26 6.64 8.70
C ALA A 59 7.12 5.18 8.26
N ILE A 60 6.29 4.96 7.27
CA ILE A 60 6.18 3.68 6.57
C ILE A 60 6.38 3.96 5.08
N ILE A 61 7.30 3.24 4.46
CA ILE A 61 7.66 3.41 3.05
C ILE A 61 7.13 2.20 2.28
N PRO A 62 6.04 2.35 1.53
CA PRO A 62 5.55 1.27 0.70
C PRO A 62 6.44 1.09 -0.54
N VAL A 63 6.71 -0.16 -0.88
CA VAL A 63 7.45 -0.54 -2.08
C VAL A 63 6.69 -1.65 -2.82
N ALA A 64 6.92 -1.78 -4.12
CA ALA A 64 6.18 -2.73 -4.93
C ALA A 64 6.70 -4.17 -4.78
N GLU A 65 8.02 -4.33 -4.69
CA GLU A 65 8.67 -5.64 -4.76
C GLU A 65 9.41 -5.97 -3.47
N VAL A 66 9.48 -7.27 -3.15
CA VAL A 66 10.19 -7.78 -1.95
C VAL A 66 11.68 -7.46 -2.01
N GLU A 67 12.28 -7.56 -3.19
CA GLU A 67 13.69 -7.28 -3.44
C GLU A 67 14.00 -5.80 -3.21
N GLU A 68 13.10 -4.91 -3.58
CA GLU A 68 13.22 -3.48 -3.31
C GLU A 68 13.17 -3.22 -1.80
N CYS A 69 12.27 -3.88 -1.09
CA CYS A 69 12.18 -3.80 0.37
C CYS A 69 13.49 -4.29 1.02
N ALA A 70 14.01 -5.44 0.59
CA ALA A 70 15.25 -6.02 1.12
C ALA A 70 16.44 -5.08 0.95
N ALA A 71 16.54 -4.36 -0.16
CA ALA A 71 17.62 -3.40 -0.43
C ALA A 71 17.69 -2.23 0.57
N TYR A 72 16.62 -1.94 1.30
CA TYR A 72 16.66 -0.93 2.37
C TYR A 72 17.56 -1.31 3.53
N ARG A 73 17.76 -2.62 3.80
CA ARG A 73 18.68 -3.08 4.85
C ARG A 73 20.13 -2.68 4.57
N GLU A 74 20.51 -2.58 3.31
CA GLU A 74 21.86 -2.19 2.89
C GLU A 74 22.14 -0.68 2.97
N LYS A 75 21.10 0.14 3.15
CA LYS A 75 21.22 1.61 3.23
C LYS A 75 21.81 2.11 4.55
N GLY A 76 22.13 1.22 5.49
CA GLY A 76 22.79 1.55 6.76
C GLY A 76 21.92 2.31 7.76
N LEU A 77 20.62 2.43 7.52
CA LEU A 77 19.63 2.98 8.44
C LEU A 77 18.90 1.85 9.15
N ALA A 78 18.38 2.12 10.35
CA ALA A 78 17.63 1.15 11.14
C ALA A 78 16.21 0.95 10.60
N TYR A 79 16.08 0.42 9.39
CA TYR A 79 14.79 0.04 8.85
C TYR A 79 14.35 -1.32 9.38
N LEU A 80 13.09 -1.40 9.77
CA LEU A 80 12.38 -2.66 9.96
C LEU A 80 11.71 -3.04 8.64
N LEU A 81 11.96 -4.25 8.18
CA LEU A 81 11.44 -4.74 6.91
C LEU A 81 10.19 -5.56 7.15
N ALA A 82 9.13 -5.27 6.41
CA ALA A 82 7.87 -5.97 6.50
C ALA A 82 7.43 -6.48 5.14
N ALA A 83 7.18 -7.76 5.02
CA ALA A 83 6.56 -8.36 3.85
C ALA A 83 5.93 -9.70 4.18
N GLU A 84 4.93 -10.05 3.39
CA GLU A 84 4.20 -11.30 3.50
C GLU A 84 4.09 -11.96 2.12
N ARG A 85 4.22 -13.28 2.09
CA ARG A 85 3.90 -14.13 0.94
C ARG A 85 3.20 -15.39 1.44
N ASN A 86 2.06 -15.70 0.85
CA ASN A 86 1.24 -16.88 1.18
C ASN A 86 0.82 -16.96 2.66
N GLY A 87 0.61 -15.83 3.32
CA GLY A 87 0.22 -15.75 4.72
C GLY A 87 1.39 -15.76 5.71
N GLU A 88 2.62 -15.91 5.25
CA GLU A 88 3.81 -16.02 6.07
C GLU A 88 4.76 -14.82 5.91
N VAL A 89 5.52 -14.52 6.96
CA VAL A 89 6.58 -13.51 6.92
C VAL A 89 7.65 -13.95 5.92
N VAL A 90 8.10 -13.05 5.08
CA VAL A 90 9.22 -13.33 4.16
C VAL A 90 10.49 -13.60 4.97
N SER A 91 11.21 -14.65 4.60
CA SER A 91 12.44 -15.05 5.28
C SER A 91 13.45 -13.89 5.35
N GLY A 92 13.97 -13.63 6.56
CA GLY A 92 14.91 -12.53 6.81
C GLY A 92 14.25 -11.16 7.03
N PHE A 93 12.93 -11.06 7.03
CA PHE A 93 12.20 -9.84 7.36
C PHE A 93 11.78 -9.83 8.84
N ASP A 94 11.56 -8.63 9.38
CA ASP A 94 11.24 -8.44 10.79
C ASP A 94 9.74 -8.67 11.06
N PHE A 95 8.89 -8.28 10.12
CA PHE A 95 7.44 -8.38 10.24
C PHE A 95 6.77 -8.93 8.98
N GLY A 96 5.57 -9.46 9.19
CA GLY A 96 4.62 -9.78 8.13
C GLY A 96 3.46 -8.80 8.12
N ASN A 97 2.27 -9.30 7.76
CA ASN A 97 1.05 -8.50 7.61
C ASN A 97 0.10 -8.62 8.82
N SER A 98 0.59 -9.08 9.97
CA SER A 98 -0.24 -9.15 11.19
C SER A 98 -0.14 -7.86 11.98
N PRO A 99 -1.24 -7.13 12.22
CA PRO A 99 -1.22 -5.93 13.07
C PRO A 99 -0.65 -6.19 14.46
N PHE A 100 -0.85 -7.39 14.99
CA PHE A 100 -0.35 -7.78 16.31
C PHE A 100 1.18 -7.85 16.43
N SER A 101 1.89 -7.85 15.31
CA SER A 101 3.36 -7.81 15.31
C SER A 101 3.92 -6.39 15.47
N TYR A 102 3.09 -5.36 15.29
CA TYR A 102 3.51 -3.95 15.34
C TYR A 102 3.25 -3.34 16.72
N THR A 103 3.78 -3.93 17.76
CA THR A 103 3.66 -3.47 19.15
C THR A 103 4.87 -2.64 19.57
N LYS A 104 4.74 -1.91 20.70
CA LYS A 104 5.80 -1.05 21.26
C LYS A 104 6.94 -1.81 21.95
N GLU A 105 6.84 -3.13 22.05
CA GLU A 105 7.85 -3.98 22.71
C GLU A 105 8.86 -4.54 21.73
#